data_a0343851517446bf58f91acb38a6d6c8
#
_entry.id   a0343851517446bf58f91acb38a6d6c8
#
_cell.length_a   1.000
_cell.length_b   1.000
_cell.length_c   1.000
_cell.angle_alpha   90.00
_cell.angle_beta   90.00
_cell.angle_gamma   90.00
#
_symmetry.space_group_name_H-M   'P 1'
#
loop_
_entity.id
_entity.type
_entity.pdbx_description
1 polymer ?
#
loop_
_entity_poly.entity_id
_entity_poly.type
_entity_poly.pdbx_seq_one_letter_code
_entity_poly.pdbx_strand_id
1 'polypeptide(L)'
;MANERNDNIKKGVHGCSREDKYIAPTDPLIKERLEWFRDQKLALMMHFGPYAQMGVNVSWPLSAADDWARCDMDWEEDLDTFREQYVNLNKSFNPMRLQPKKWAEFAKENGFKYLIFTTKHHDGFCMFDTKYTDYKVTSPDCPFHTHKYANIVKSVFDAFRDEGLGIAAYFSKSDWNCPWYWAKGMEIPWGTDRYPTYKPEEHPELWEKFTEFTHNQMMELVEDYGRLDILWLDGAQVREQFGLGIHIDEFFEKARKVQPWLITADRLAGTVYENYITPEQAVPDHVIHVPWESCVTLGNKWMYQHNEPYKSTDTVIKMLLQVVSRGGNLALNVGPQPDGQLPLEAMNILRGLGDWLKVNGEAIYGTRATDLPQTDHLMYTKKGDTLYAFITVDEGDVLPETVLIPCDKKVKQIRCLAAEQPLAFTETDAGLSVRLPDALVGTNPSAIAFELL
;
A
#
# COMPACT_ATOMS: atom_id res chain seq x y z
N MET A 1 13.89 13.74 10.95
CA MET A 1 13.27 12.60 10.23
C MET A 1 11.77 12.81 9.99
N ALA A 2 10.91 13.11 10.97
CA ALA A 2 9.48 13.37 10.70
C ALA A 2 9.25 14.61 9.82
N ASN A 3 9.94 15.73 10.08
CA ASN A 3 9.79 16.95 9.27
C ASN A 3 10.28 16.79 7.81
N GLU A 4 11.35 16.02 7.58
CA GLU A 4 11.84 15.75 6.22
C GLU A 4 10.88 14.86 5.42
N ARG A 5 10.20 13.91 6.09
CA ARG A 5 9.17 13.06 5.46
C ARG A 5 7.92 13.87 5.09
N ASN A 6 7.48 14.77 5.96
CA ASN A 6 6.34 15.65 5.69
C ASN A 6 6.63 16.66 4.54
N ASP A 7 7.86 17.16 4.45
CA ASP A 7 8.29 17.98 3.30
C ASP A 7 8.27 17.17 1.99
N ASN A 8 8.56 15.86 2.05
CA ASN A 8 8.46 14.99 0.87
C ASN A 8 7.03 14.76 0.42
N ILE A 9 6.04 14.72 1.33
CA ILE A 9 4.61 14.65 0.95
C ILE A 9 4.21 15.89 0.19
N LYS A 10 4.59 17.09 0.65
CA LYS A 10 4.32 18.36 -0.04
C LYS A 10 5.02 18.46 -1.40
N LYS A 11 6.19 17.84 -1.53
CA LYS A 11 6.99 17.82 -2.77
C LYS A 11 6.70 16.62 -3.67
N GLY A 12 5.93 15.65 -3.17
CA GLY A 12 5.71 14.34 -3.76
C GLY A 12 6.78 13.33 -3.38
N VAL A 13 6.39 12.08 -3.15
CA VAL A 13 7.33 10.97 -2.93
C VAL A 13 8.19 10.84 -4.17
N HIS A 14 9.50 10.87 -4.00
CA HIS A 14 10.46 10.91 -5.12
C HIS A 14 10.15 12.00 -6.17
N GLY A 15 9.42 13.06 -5.77
CA GLY A 15 8.98 14.13 -6.67
C GLY A 15 7.82 13.75 -7.59
N CYS A 16 7.16 12.63 -7.33
CA CYS A 16 6.15 12.05 -8.24
C CYS A 16 4.72 12.27 -7.76
N SER A 17 4.37 11.90 -6.54
CA SER A 17 2.99 11.95 -6.03
C SER A 17 2.79 13.21 -5.18
N ARG A 18 1.96 14.16 -5.63
CA ARG A 18 1.85 15.49 -5.03
C ARG A 18 0.40 15.98 -4.97
N GLU A 19 -0.03 16.46 -3.80
CA GLU A 19 -1.36 17.05 -3.62
C GLU A 19 -1.59 18.29 -4.52
N ASP A 20 -0.60 19.18 -4.63
CA ASP A 20 -0.69 20.42 -5.43
C ASP A 20 -0.67 20.18 -6.94
N LYS A 21 -0.44 18.95 -7.38
CA LYS A 21 -0.44 18.54 -8.80
C LYS A 21 -1.57 17.58 -9.13
N TYR A 22 -2.40 17.20 -8.15
CA TYR A 22 -3.49 16.28 -8.36
C TYR A 22 -4.50 16.82 -9.38
N ILE A 23 -4.88 16.00 -10.35
CA ILE A 23 -5.89 16.29 -11.36
C ILE A 23 -7.11 15.41 -11.08
N ALA A 24 -8.20 16.03 -10.63
CA ALA A 24 -9.42 15.30 -10.36
C ALA A 24 -10.00 14.69 -11.67
N PRO A 25 -10.43 13.41 -11.66
CA PRO A 25 -11.05 12.81 -12.84
C PRO A 25 -12.36 13.50 -13.19
N THR A 26 -12.67 13.54 -14.49
CA THR A 26 -13.96 14.09 -14.99
C THR A 26 -15.01 13.00 -15.13
N ASP A 27 -14.62 11.76 -15.38
CA ASP A 27 -15.50 10.61 -15.55
C ASP A 27 -16.34 10.34 -14.28
N PRO A 28 -17.69 10.34 -14.37
CA PRO A 28 -18.57 10.11 -13.22
C PRO A 28 -18.36 8.73 -12.55
N LEU A 29 -18.08 7.68 -13.33
CA LEU A 29 -17.85 6.34 -12.79
C LEU A 29 -16.54 6.29 -12.00
N ILE A 30 -15.48 6.93 -12.49
CA ILE A 30 -14.21 7.01 -11.76
C ILE A 30 -14.38 7.83 -10.47
N LYS A 31 -15.17 8.92 -10.49
CA LYS A 31 -15.52 9.67 -9.25
C LYS A 31 -16.25 8.79 -8.24
N GLU A 32 -17.23 8.01 -8.67
CA GLU A 32 -17.95 7.06 -7.81
C GLU A 32 -16.99 6.01 -7.22
N ARG A 33 -16.10 5.49 -8.05
CA ARG A 33 -15.09 4.51 -7.60
C ARG A 33 -14.08 5.11 -6.62
N LEU A 34 -13.75 6.37 -6.74
CA LEU A 34 -12.92 7.07 -5.75
C LEU A 34 -13.62 7.26 -4.41
N GLU A 35 -14.94 7.49 -4.39
CA GLU A 35 -15.69 7.49 -3.12
C GLU A 35 -15.72 6.10 -2.49
N TRP A 36 -15.92 5.03 -3.29
CA TRP A 36 -15.74 3.65 -2.82
C TRP A 36 -14.34 3.45 -2.22
N PHE A 37 -13.27 3.88 -2.90
CA PHE A 37 -11.89 3.78 -2.41
C PHE A 37 -11.72 4.51 -1.07
N ARG A 38 -12.23 5.74 -0.96
CA ARG A 38 -12.17 6.54 0.28
C ARG A 38 -12.91 5.90 1.45
N ASP A 39 -13.85 5.01 1.19
CA ASP A 39 -14.60 4.29 2.23
C ASP A 39 -13.81 3.09 2.79
N GLN A 40 -12.86 2.54 2.05
CA GLN A 40 -12.17 1.30 2.41
C GLN A 40 -11.22 1.43 3.60
N LYS A 41 -10.47 2.49 3.72
CA LYS A 41 -9.58 2.89 4.82
C LYS A 41 -8.37 2.00 5.08
N LEU A 42 -8.44 0.68 4.88
CA LEU A 42 -7.39 -0.27 5.24
C LEU A 42 -7.18 -1.31 4.14
N ALA A 43 -5.96 -1.33 3.58
CA ALA A 43 -5.49 -2.34 2.64
C ALA A 43 -4.42 -3.24 3.25
N LEU A 44 -4.43 -4.51 2.87
CA LEU A 44 -3.29 -5.40 3.04
C LEU A 44 -2.42 -5.31 1.79
N MET A 45 -1.23 -4.73 1.91
CA MET A 45 -0.23 -4.72 0.85
C MET A 45 0.73 -5.88 1.05
N MET A 46 1.11 -6.56 -0.02
CA MET A 46 1.99 -7.72 0.07
C MET A 46 3.06 -7.68 -1.00
N HIS A 47 4.33 -7.55 -0.58
CA HIS A 47 5.48 -7.75 -1.46
C HIS A 47 5.94 -9.19 -1.36
N PHE A 48 5.70 -9.97 -2.42
CA PHE A 48 6.04 -11.37 -2.49
C PHE A 48 6.67 -11.71 -3.84
N GLY A 49 7.81 -12.38 -3.80
CA GLY A 49 8.59 -12.78 -4.97
C GLY A 49 9.84 -13.55 -4.58
N PRO A 50 10.69 -13.94 -5.55
CA PRO A 50 11.91 -14.70 -5.29
C PRO A 50 12.86 -14.05 -4.30
N TYR A 51 12.89 -12.72 -4.21
CA TYR A 51 13.69 -11.95 -3.25
C TYR A 51 13.43 -12.30 -1.79
N ALA A 52 12.26 -12.83 -1.45
CA ALA A 52 11.96 -13.29 -0.10
C ALA A 52 12.91 -14.42 0.37
N GLN A 53 13.52 -15.17 -0.57
CA GLN A 53 14.47 -16.25 -0.26
C GLN A 53 15.80 -15.71 0.22
N MET A 54 16.24 -14.56 -0.30
CA MET A 54 17.49 -13.92 0.11
C MET A 54 17.31 -12.99 1.30
N GLY A 55 16.08 -12.51 1.57
CA GLY A 55 15.85 -11.47 2.58
C GLY A 55 16.43 -10.11 2.18
N VAL A 56 16.61 -9.87 0.88
CA VAL A 56 17.10 -8.59 0.35
C VAL A 56 15.96 -7.61 0.10
N ASN A 57 16.25 -6.31 0.05
CA ASN A 57 15.22 -5.29 -0.08
C ASN A 57 14.61 -5.24 -1.48
N VAL A 58 13.72 -6.19 -1.74
CA VAL A 58 13.01 -6.42 -3.02
C VAL A 58 13.97 -6.43 -4.22
N SER A 59 13.75 -5.65 -5.26
CA SER A 59 14.61 -5.57 -6.44
C SER A 59 15.75 -4.55 -6.33
N TRP A 60 15.73 -3.66 -5.33
CA TRP A 60 16.68 -2.55 -5.23
C TRP A 60 18.15 -2.96 -5.23
N PRO A 61 18.56 -4.13 -4.65
CA PRO A 61 19.94 -4.59 -4.71
C PRO A 61 20.50 -4.82 -6.12
N LEU A 62 19.65 -4.94 -7.13
CA LEU A 62 20.07 -5.07 -8.54
C LEU A 62 20.64 -3.78 -9.12
N SER A 63 20.29 -2.62 -8.55
CA SER A 63 20.78 -1.32 -9.00
C SER A 63 22.13 -0.99 -8.35
N ALA A 64 23.10 -0.58 -9.15
CA ALA A 64 24.38 -0.07 -8.64
C ALA A 64 24.21 1.22 -7.82
N ALA A 65 23.18 2.01 -8.14
CA ALA A 65 22.86 3.24 -7.41
C ALA A 65 22.26 3.00 -6.02
N ASP A 66 21.92 1.75 -5.68
CA ASP A 66 21.19 1.39 -4.47
C ASP A 66 22.03 0.51 -3.52
N ASP A 67 23.27 0.90 -3.28
CA ASP A 67 24.20 0.19 -2.37
C ASP A 67 23.56 -0.09 -1.00
N TRP A 68 22.74 0.85 -0.51
CA TRP A 68 22.05 0.72 0.75
C TRP A 68 21.15 -0.52 0.84
N ALA A 69 20.66 -1.01 -0.30
CA ALA A 69 19.81 -2.21 -0.36
C ALA A 69 20.62 -3.52 -0.21
N ARG A 70 21.95 -3.43 -0.36
CA ARG A 70 22.90 -4.53 -0.20
C ARG A 70 23.71 -4.46 1.09
N CYS A 71 23.60 -3.38 1.87
CA CYS A 71 24.44 -3.14 3.05
C CYS A 71 24.41 -4.24 4.12
N ASP A 72 23.34 -5.01 4.18
CA ASP A 72 23.18 -6.14 5.12
C ASP A 72 23.74 -7.48 4.55
N MET A 73 24.45 -7.42 3.41
CA MET A 73 24.87 -8.60 2.65
C MET A 73 26.40 -8.59 2.47
N ASP A 74 27.11 -9.28 3.37
CA ASP A 74 28.58 -9.37 3.33
C ASP A 74 29.12 -10.47 2.39
N TRP A 75 28.23 -11.18 1.67
CA TRP A 75 28.62 -12.42 0.99
C TRP A 75 28.86 -12.30 -0.52
N GLU A 76 28.48 -11.18 -1.16
CA GLU A 76 28.75 -10.94 -2.58
C GLU A 76 28.98 -9.46 -2.87
N GLU A 77 30.23 -9.09 -3.14
CA GLU A 77 30.65 -7.73 -3.45
C GLU A 77 30.55 -7.40 -4.94
N ASP A 78 30.71 -8.43 -5.82
CA ASP A 78 30.62 -8.26 -7.26
C ASP A 78 29.16 -8.17 -7.71
N LEU A 79 28.76 -6.99 -8.19
CA LEU A 79 27.38 -6.71 -8.57
C LEU A 79 26.87 -7.58 -9.74
N ASP A 80 27.72 -7.91 -10.70
CA ASP A 80 27.31 -8.73 -11.85
C ASP A 80 27.09 -10.19 -11.41
N THR A 81 27.93 -10.72 -10.56
CA THR A 81 27.72 -12.03 -9.91
C THR A 81 26.45 -12.01 -9.06
N PHE A 82 26.23 -10.96 -8.28
CA PHE A 82 25.01 -10.81 -7.50
C PHE A 82 23.76 -10.80 -8.38
N ARG A 83 23.76 -10.04 -9.46
CA ARG A 83 22.64 -9.98 -10.42
C ARG A 83 22.33 -11.35 -11.02
N GLU A 84 23.36 -12.11 -11.37
CA GLU A 84 23.19 -13.47 -11.87
C GLU A 84 22.58 -14.39 -10.80
N GLN A 85 23.07 -14.34 -9.58
CA GLN A 85 22.50 -15.11 -8.46
C GLN A 85 21.06 -14.72 -8.18
N TYR A 86 20.73 -13.42 -8.17
CA TYR A 86 19.38 -12.93 -7.93
C TYR A 86 18.39 -13.41 -9.01
N VAL A 87 18.72 -13.26 -10.28
CA VAL A 87 17.86 -13.72 -11.38
C VAL A 87 17.62 -15.23 -11.29
N ASN A 88 18.64 -16.01 -10.87
CA ASN A 88 18.52 -17.46 -10.69
C ASN A 88 17.70 -17.88 -9.45
N LEU A 89 17.24 -16.96 -8.60
CA LEU A 89 16.32 -17.28 -7.49
C LEU A 89 15.00 -17.91 -7.97
N ASN A 90 14.59 -17.64 -9.21
CA ASN A 90 13.42 -18.30 -9.80
C ASN A 90 13.55 -19.83 -9.80
N LYS A 91 14.78 -20.35 -9.96
CA LYS A 91 15.08 -21.80 -10.01
C LYS A 91 14.98 -22.50 -8.66
N SER A 92 14.87 -21.76 -7.57
CA SER A 92 14.64 -22.27 -6.21
C SER A 92 13.33 -21.79 -5.61
N PHE A 93 12.62 -20.88 -6.27
CA PHE A 93 11.38 -20.31 -5.74
C PHE A 93 10.25 -21.34 -5.70
N ASN A 94 9.91 -21.78 -4.49
CA ASN A 94 8.97 -22.88 -4.29
C ASN A 94 8.11 -22.71 -3.02
N PRO A 95 7.13 -21.80 -3.02
CA PRO A 95 6.29 -21.51 -1.87
C PRO A 95 5.25 -22.61 -1.60
N MET A 96 5.71 -23.82 -1.27
CA MET A 96 4.90 -25.03 -1.13
C MET A 96 3.79 -24.95 -0.07
N ARG A 97 3.88 -23.99 0.87
CA ARG A 97 2.89 -23.80 1.93
C ARG A 97 1.91 -22.67 1.63
N LEU A 98 1.95 -22.11 0.42
CA LEU A 98 1.02 -21.08 -0.03
C LEU A 98 -0.44 -21.56 0.08
N GLN A 99 -1.24 -20.78 0.77
CA GLN A 99 -2.68 -21.02 0.97
C GLN A 99 -3.46 -19.72 0.76
N PRO A 100 -3.76 -19.33 -0.50
CA PRO A 100 -4.41 -18.05 -0.82
C PRO A 100 -5.71 -17.80 -0.06
N LYS A 101 -6.52 -18.84 0.10
CA LYS A 101 -7.79 -18.76 0.85
C LYS A 101 -7.56 -18.36 2.31
N LYS A 102 -6.56 -18.95 2.98
CA LYS A 102 -6.24 -18.59 4.38
C LYS A 102 -5.72 -17.16 4.50
N TRP A 103 -5.01 -16.66 3.50
CA TRP A 103 -4.59 -15.26 3.48
C TRP A 103 -5.80 -14.33 3.38
N ALA A 104 -6.75 -14.65 2.49
CA ALA A 104 -7.96 -13.86 2.28
C ALA A 104 -8.89 -13.88 3.51
N GLU A 105 -9.15 -15.06 4.08
CA GLU A 105 -9.91 -15.23 5.31
C GLU A 105 -9.28 -14.40 6.45
N PHE A 106 -7.97 -14.52 6.64
CA PHE A 106 -7.24 -13.76 7.64
C PHE A 106 -7.35 -12.24 7.43
N ALA A 107 -7.20 -11.76 6.20
CA ALA A 107 -7.33 -10.35 5.88
C ALA A 107 -8.73 -9.82 6.22
N LYS A 108 -9.77 -10.54 5.79
CA LYS A 108 -11.17 -10.17 6.07
C LYS A 108 -11.49 -10.14 7.56
N GLU A 109 -11.10 -11.19 8.30
CA GLU A 109 -11.33 -11.31 9.75
C GLU A 109 -10.69 -10.18 10.55
N ASN A 110 -9.58 -9.64 10.05
CA ASN A 110 -8.83 -8.56 10.70
C ASN A 110 -9.09 -7.17 10.08
N GLY A 111 -10.21 -7.02 9.34
CA GLY A 111 -10.76 -5.72 8.96
C GLY A 111 -10.20 -5.14 7.65
N PHE A 112 -9.30 -5.81 6.95
CA PHE A 112 -8.84 -5.35 5.65
C PHE A 112 -9.99 -5.33 4.63
N LYS A 113 -9.97 -4.34 3.71
CA LYS A 113 -11.03 -4.12 2.73
C LYS A 113 -10.59 -4.39 1.30
N TYR A 114 -9.32 -4.31 1.03
CA TYR A 114 -8.74 -4.63 -0.28
C TYR A 114 -7.30 -5.12 -0.13
N LEU A 115 -6.86 -5.81 -1.15
CA LEU A 115 -5.50 -6.32 -1.32
C LEU A 115 -4.74 -5.45 -2.31
N ILE A 116 -3.47 -5.15 -2.03
CA ILE A 116 -2.49 -4.70 -3.01
C ILE A 116 -1.40 -5.77 -3.09
N PHE A 117 -1.29 -6.44 -4.24
CA PHE A 117 -0.36 -7.57 -4.39
C PHE A 117 0.63 -7.34 -5.53
N THR A 118 1.92 -7.57 -5.28
CA THR A 118 2.96 -7.46 -6.30
C THR A 118 2.80 -8.53 -7.36
N THR A 119 2.29 -8.15 -8.54
CA THR A 119 2.22 -9.04 -9.69
C THR A 119 3.58 -9.17 -10.38
N LYS A 120 4.33 -8.06 -10.41
CA LYS A 120 5.71 -7.95 -10.88
C LYS A 120 6.38 -6.75 -10.20
N HIS A 121 7.57 -6.92 -9.63
CA HIS A 121 8.41 -5.83 -9.13
C HIS A 121 9.45 -5.43 -10.20
N HIS A 122 10.38 -4.52 -9.90
CA HIS A 122 11.37 -4.02 -10.87
C HIS A 122 12.32 -5.11 -11.38
N ASP A 123 12.46 -6.24 -10.68
CA ASP A 123 13.25 -7.40 -11.14
C ASP A 123 12.68 -8.13 -12.37
N GLY A 124 11.44 -7.79 -12.75
CA GLY A 124 10.77 -8.39 -13.90
C GLY A 124 10.20 -9.79 -13.67
N PHE A 125 10.36 -10.39 -12.46
CA PHE A 125 9.78 -11.70 -12.20
C PHE A 125 8.25 -11.61 -12.09
N CYS A 126 7.56 -12.31 -13.00
CA CYS A 126 6.12 -12.31 -13.03
C CYS A 126 5.54 -13.39 -12.12
N MET A 127 4.79 -12.98 -11.09
CA MET A 127 4.04 -13.86 -10.19
C MET A 127 2.74 -14.37 -10.85
N PHE A 128 2.54 -14.12 -12.14
CA PHE A 128 1.39 -14.49 -12.96
C PHE A 128 1.85 -15.18 -14.26
N ASP A 129 0.91 -15.87 -14.91
CA ASP A 129 1.17 -16.62 -16.14
C ASP A 129 1.11 -15.72 -17.37
N THR A 130 2.14 -14.88 -17.56
CA THR A 130 2.27 -14.03 -18.73
C THR A 130 2.74 -14.84 -19.95
N LYS A 131 2.32 -14.40 -21.14
CA LYS A 131 2.76 -14.95 -22.44
C LYS A 131 4.02 -14.26 -22.99
N TYR A 132 4.45 -13.17 -22.33
CA TYR A 132 5.45 -12.24 -22.88
C TYR A 132 6.86 -12.44 -22.34
N THR A 133 7.04 -13.27 -21.30
CA THR A 133 8.35 -13.67 -20.80
C THR A 133 8.30 -15.07 -20.17
N ASP A 134 9.43 -15.78 -20.20
CA ASP A 134 9.61 -17.02 -19.45
C ASP A 134 10.12 -16.79 -18.01
N TYR A 135 10.46 -15.54 -17.66
CA TYR A 135 10.84 -15.16 -16.31
C TYR A 135 9.59 -14.98 -15.43
N LYS A 136 8.97 -16.10 -15.11
CA LYS A 136 7.67 -16.16 -14.42
C LYS A 136 7.55 -17.40 -13.54
N VAL A 137 6.65 -17.35 -12.59
CA VAL A 137 6.41 -18.44 -11.62
C VAL A 137 5.85 -19.72 -12.26
N THR A 138 5.19 -19.61 -13.40
CA THR A 138 4.64 -20.76 -14.16
C THR A 138 5.62 -21.34 -15.17
N SER A 139 6.83 -20.79 -15.29
CA SER A 139 7.88 -21.33 -16.15
C SER A 139 8.38 -22.68 -15.64
N PRO A 140 8.72 -23.64 -16.53
CA PRO A 140 9.37 -24.91 -16.14
C PRO A 140 10.66 -24.73 -15.33
N ASP A 141 11.34 -23.58 -15.46
CA ASP A 141 12.52 -23.24 -14.67
C ASP A 141 12.21 -22.95 -13.20
N CYS A 142 10.95 -22.63 -12.87
CA CYS A 142 10.50 -22.39 -11.51
C CYS A 142 9.92 -23.69 -10.91
N PRO A 143 10.45 -24.23 -9.81
CA PRO A 143 9.95 -25.49 -9.22
C PRO A 143 8.47 -25.46 -8.87
N PHE A 144 7.93 -24.29 -8.57
CA PHE A 144 6.53 -24.12 -8.20
C PHE A 144 5.55 -24.28 -9.39
N HIS A 145 6.02 -24.32 -10.64
CA HIS A 145 5.18 -24.36 -11.84
C HIS A 145 4.19 -25.53 -11.89
N THR A 146 4.46 -26.65 -11.20
CA THR A 146 3.57 -27.81 -11.13
C THR A 146 2.56 -27.75 -9.99
N HIS A 147 2.68 -26.75 -9.10
CA HIS A 147 1.79 -26.63 -7.96
C HIS A 147 0.39 -26.16 -8.42
N LYS A 148 -0.69 -26.60 -7.73
CA LYS A 148 -2.06 -26.18 -8.04
C LYS A 148 -2.30 -24.66 -8.02
N TYR A 149 -1.45 -23.94 -7.31
CA TYR A 149 -1.44 -22.47 -7.21
C TYR A 149 -0.27 -21.83 -7.97
N ALA A 150 0.26 -22.50 -9.00
CA ALA A 150 1.42 -22.01 -9.75
C ALA A 150 1.20 -20.61 -10.32
N ASN A 151 0.01 -20.31 -10.86
CA ASN A 151 -0.38 -18.94 -11.14
C ASN A 151 -0.80 -18.25 -9.83
N ILE A 152 0.20 -17.72 -9.10
CA ILE A 152 0.02 -17.17 -7.75
C ILE A 152 -0.95 -16.00 -7.77
N VAL A 153 -0.77 -15.04 -8.69
CA VAL A 153 -1.64 -13.86 -8.82
C VAL A 153 -3.09 -14.26 -9.00
N LYS A 154 -3.38 -15.19 -9.92
CA LYS A 154 -4.75 -15.66 -10.13
C LYS A 154 -5.33 -16.28 -8.87
N SER A 155 -4.57 -17.16 -8.23
CA SER A 155 -5.03 -17.87 -7.03
C SER A 155 -5.28 -16.94 -5.85
N VAL A 156 -4.43 -15.92 -5.68
CA VAL A 156 -4.56 -14.92 -4.62
C VAL A 156 -5.72 -13.97 -4.92
N PHE A 157 -5.83 -13.46 -6.15
CA PHE A 157 -6.93 -12.55 -6.52
C PHE A 157 -8.30 -13.22 -6.42
N ASP A 158 -8.43 -14.45 -6.88
CA ASP A 158 -9.69 -15.21 -6.79
C ASP A 158 -10.07 -15.42 -5.31
N ALA A 159 -9.13 -15.84 -4.45
CA ALA A 159 -9.39 -16.06 -3.03
C ALA A 159 -9.83 -14.79 -2.29
N PHE A 160 -9.17 -13.65 -2.55
CA PHE A 160 -9.55 -12.38 -1.92
C PHE A 160 -10.90 -11.86 -2.43
N ARG A 161 -11.17 -12.05 -3.71
CA ARG A 161 -12.45 -11.68 -4.32
C ARG A 161 -13.60 -12.52 -3.79
N ASP A 162 -13.38 -13.83 -3.58
CA ASP A 162 -14.36 -14.74 -2.97
C ASP A 162 -14.73 -14.32 -1.54
N GLU A 163 -13.79 -13.71 -0.81
CA GLU A 163 -14.03 -13.11 0.50
C GLU A 163 -14.67 -11.71 0.44
N GLY A 164 -14.93 -11.16 -0.75
CA GLY A 164 -15.53 -9.84 -0.96
C GLY A 164 -14.56 -8.67 -0.76
N LEU A 165 -13.26 -8.92 -0.83
CA LEU A 165 -12.22 -7.90 -0.74
C LEU A 165 -11.93 -7.30 -2.12
N GLY A 166 -11.64 -5.99 -2.17
CA GLY A 166 -11.20 -5.33 -3.39
C GLY A 166 -9.81 -5.81 -3.84
N ILE A 167 -9.53 -5.69 -5.13
CA ILE A 167 -8.26 -6.15 -5.72
C ILE A 167 -7.50 -4.99 -6.34
N ALA A 168 -6.30 -4.75 -5.86
CA ALA A 168 -5.32 -3.86 -6.48
C ALA A 168 -4.12 -4.67 -6.99
N ALA A 169 -3.92 -4.63 -8.31
CA ALA A 169 -2.75 -5.21 -8.95
C ALA A 169 -1.60 -4.21 -8.90
N TYR A 170 -0.60 -4.47 -8.04
CA TYR A 170 0.67 -3.74 -8.11
C TYR A 170 1.47 -4.25 -9.30
N PHE A 171 1.92 -3.34 -10.14
CA PHE A 171 2.76 -3.65 -11.28
C PHE A 171 3.85 -2.59 -11.46
N SER A 172 5.10 -3.02 -11.54
CA SER A 172 6.20 -2.12 -11.88
C SER A 172 6.26 -1.87 -13.37
N LYS A 173 6.23 -0.59 -13.77
CA LYS A 173 6.46 -0.18 -15.17
C LYS A 173 7.91 -0.39 -15.58
N SER A 174 8.88 -0.11 -14.72
CA SER A 174 10.29 -0.44 -14.98
C SER A 174 10.53 -1.93 -14.81
N ASP A 175 11.39 -2.48 -15.66
CA ASP A 175 11.72 -3.91 -15.66
C ASP A 175 13.21 -4.10 -15.95
N TRP A 176 13.96 -4.41 -14.91
CA TRP A 176 15.41 -4.52 -14.95
C TRP A 176 15.91 -5.88 -15.49
N ASN A 177 15.01 -6.79 -15.82
CA ASN A 177 15.31 -8.01 -16.54
C ASN A 177 14.88 -7.96 -18.02
N CYS A 178 14.11 -6.96 -18.39
CA CYS A 178 13.66 -6.79 -19.78
C CYS A 178 14.81 -6.33 -20.67
N PRO A 179 15.16 -7.07 -21.74
CA PRO A 179 16.29 -6.74 -22.61
C PRO A 179 16.07 -5.46 -23.42
N TRP A 180 14.85 -4.95 -23.46
CA TRP A 180 14.51 -3.69 -24.12
C TRP A 180 14.49 -2.50 -23.13
N TYR A 181 14.65 -2.74 -21.83
CA TYR A 181 14.86 -1.72 -20.81
C TYR A 181 16.34 -1.67 -20.39
N TRP A 182 16.89 -2.82 -19.97
CA TRP A 182 18.31 -3.00 -19.72
C TRP A 182 18.96 -3.72 -20.89
N ALA A 183 19.18 -3.01 -22.00
CA ALA A 183 19.83 -3.53 -23.18
C ALA A 183 21.34 -3.75 -22.90
N LYS A 184 21.82 -4.96 -23.22
CA LYS A 184 23.21 -5.35 -22.97
C LYS A 184 24.19 -4.58 -23.87
N GLY A 185 25.33 -4.22 -23.31
CA GLY A 185 26.44 -3.60 -24.07
C GLY A 185 26.25 -2.11 -24.37
N MET A 186 25.29 -1.47 -23.77
CA MET A 186 25.06 -0.02 -23.86
C MET A 186 25.58 0.69 -22.62
N GLU A 187 26.07 1.91 -22.77
CA GLU A 187 26.48 2.77 -21.67
C GLU A 187 25.27 3.47 -21.08
N ILE A 188 25.18 3.51 -19.73
CA ILE A 188 24.05 4.13 -19.01
C ILE A 188 24.14 5.66 -19.11
N PRO A 189 23.22 6.35 -19.82
CA PRO A 189 23.34 7.78 -20.06
C PRO A 189 22.82 8.66 -18.90
N TRP A 190 22.22 8.07 -17.86
CA TRP A 190 21.45 8.77 -16.82
C TRP A 190 22.21 8.98 -15.50
N GLY A 191 23.46 8.49 -15.41
CA GLY A 191 24.23 8.47 -14.15
C GLY A 191 23.69 7.51 -13.09
N THR A 192 22.65 6.74 -13.39
CA THR A 192 22.07 5.68 -12.56
C THR A 192 21.43 4.62 -13.43
N ASP A 193 21.54 3.36 -13.02
CA ASP A 193 21.00 2.20 -13.68
C ASP A 193 19.53 1.88 -13.31
N ARG A 194 18.86 2.75 -12.57
CA ARG A 194 17.41 2.65 -12.38
C ARG A 194 16.63 2.95 -13.67
N TYR A 195 17.25 3.64 -14.62
CA TYR A 195 16.71 4.03 -15.91
C TYR A 195 17.14 3.05 -17.02
N PRO A 196 16.57 3.16 -18.24
CA PRO A 196 17.03 2.38 -19.39
C PRO A 196 18.53 2.56 -19.63
N THR A 197 19.20 1.54 -20.17
CA THR A 197 20.63 1.61 -20.48
C THR A 197 20.94 2.43 -21.75
N TYR A 198 19.95 3.15 -22.27
CA TYR A 198 20.04 3.98 -23.47
C TYR A 198 19.03 5.13 -23.37
N LYS A 199 19.12 6.11 -24.25
CA LYS A 199 18.09 7.13 -24.43
C LYS A 199 17.09 6.70 -25.50
N PRO A 200 15.77 6.75 -25.24
CA PRO A 200 14.77 6.37 -26.22
C PRO A 200 14.83 7.11 -27.55
N GLU A 201 15.23 8.38 -27.56
CA GLU A 201 15.41 9.17 -28.78
C GLU A 201 16.55 8.65 -29.66
N GLU A 202 17.53 7.94 -29.08
CA GLU A 202 18.66 7.33 -29.81
C GLU A 202 18.34 5.90 -30.28
N HIS A 203 17.42 5.22 -29.56
CA HIS A 203 17.01 3.83 -29.81
C HIS A 203 15.48 3.66 -29.70
N PRO A 204 14.70 4.36 -30.53
CA PRO A 204 13.23 4.31 -30.43
C PRO A 204 12.65 2.91 -30.64
N GLU A 205 13.30 2.08 -31.45
CA GLU A 205 12.87 0.69 -31.70
C GLU A 205 12.94 -0.22 -30.47
N LEU A 206 13.86 0.04 -29.54
CA LEU A 206 13.94 -0.68 -28.26
C LEU A 206 12.85 -0.19 -27.30
N TRP A 207 12.64 1.13 -27.27
CA TRP A 207 11.63 1.71 -26.40
C TRP A 207 10.20 1.34 -26.82
N GLU A 208 9.94 1.25 -28.12
CA GLU A 208 8.67 0.79 -28.65
C GLU A 208 8.38 -0.67 -28.23
N LYS A 209 9.38 -1.56 -28.36
CA LYS A 209 9.28 -2.95 -27.90
C LYS A 209 9.05 -3.05 -26.39
N PHE A 210 9.74 -2.23 -25.61
CA PHE A 210 9.52 -2.17 -24.16
C PHE A 210 8.11 -1.68 -23.82
N THR A 211 7.62 -0.67 -24.52
CA THR A 211 6.26 -0.13 -24.36
C THR A 211 5.22 -1.21 -24.68
N GLU A 212 5.35 -1.88 -25.82
CA GLU A 212 4.44 -2.97 -26.23
C GLU A 212 4.47 -4.12 -25.19
N PHE A 213 5.66 -4.55 -24.78
CA PHE A 213 5.82 -5.59 -23.75
C PHE A 213 5.11 -5.22 -22.45
N THR A 214 5.31 -3.99 -21.97
CA THR A 214 4.72 -3.49 -20.72
C THR A 214 3.20 -3.40 -20.84
N HIS A 215 2.69 -2.84 -21.94
CA HIS A 215 1.24 -2.78 -22.21
C HIS A 215 0.61 -4.15 -22.25
N ASN A 216 1.23 -5.10 -22.95
CA ASN A 216 0.70 -6.44 -23.10
C ASN A 216 0.59 -7.16 -21.74
N GLN A 217 1.61 -7.07 -20.89
CA GLN A 217 1.55 -7.64 -19.54
C GLN A 217 0.48 -6.98 -18.66
N MET A 218 0.34 -5.65 -18.70
CA MET A 218 -0.71 -4.95 -17.97
C MET A 218 -2.11 -5.31 -18.50
N MET A 219 -2.26 -5.47 -19.83
CA MET A 219 -3.54 -5.88 -20.43
C MET A 219 -3.92 -7.31 -20.04
N GLU A 220 -2.97 -8.26 -19.96
CA GLU A 220 -3.25 -9.61 -19.43
C GLU A 220 -3.86 -9.54 -18.02
N LEU A 221 -3.31 -8.69 -17.13
CA LEU A 221 -3.87 -8.53 -15.80
C LEU A 221 -5.30 -7.98 -15.82
N VAL A 222 -5.61 -7.06 -16.73
CA VAL A 222 -6.95 -6.48 -16.90
C VAL A 222 -7.94 -7.47 -17.51
N GLU A 223 -7.51 -8.29 -18.48
CA GLU A 223 -8.40 -9.16 -19.25
C GLU A 223 -8.58 -10.55 -18.63
N ASP A 224 -7.48 -11.16 -18.12
CA ASP A 224 -7.44 -12.59 -17.77
C ASP A 224 -7.54 -12.88 -16.27
N TYR A 225 -7.41 -11.85 -15.40
CA TYR A 225 -7.34 -12.03 -13.93
C TYR A 225 -8.60 -11.58 -13.20
N GLY A 226 -9.72 -11.42 -13.93
CA GLY A 226 -11.02 -11.04 -13.39
C GLY A 226 -11.08 -9.56 -12.99
N ARG A 227 -12.06 -9.21 -12.14
CA ARG A 227 -12.26 -7.82 -11.75
C ARG A 227 -11.06 -7.29 -10.97
N LEU A 228 -10.47 -6.22 -11.48
CA LEU A 228 -9.57 -5.35 -10.74
C LEU A 228 -10.32 -4.09 -10.31
N ASP A 229 -10.12 -3.65 -9.10
CA ASP A 229 -10.62 -2.37 -8.62
C ASP A 229 -9.59 -1.26 -8.82
N ILE A 230 -8.32 -1.60 -8.70
CA ILE A 230 -7.18 -0.68 -8.78
C ILE A 230 -6.06 -1.31 -9.62
N LEU A 231 -5.48 -0.54 -10.52
CA LEU A 231 -4.16 -0.82 -11.09
C LEU A 231 -3.14 0.11 -10.41
N TRP A 232 -2.28 -0.47 -9.59
CA TRP A 232 -1.29 0.23 -8.80
C TRP A 232 0.06 0.19 -9.50
N LEU A 233 0.41 1.25 -10.22
CA LEU A 233 1.62 1.33 -11.04
C LEU A 233 2.78 1.94 -10.27
N ASP A 234 3.88 1.21 -10.20
CA ASP A 234 5.15 1.70 -9.68
C ASP A 234 6.16 1.93 -10.81
N GLY A 235 7.38 2.36 -10.47
CA GLY A 235 8.40 2.71 -11.45
C GLY A 235 8.22 4.13 -11.96
N ALA A 236 8.24 5.10 -11.04
CA ALA A 236 8.08 6.53 -11.33
C ALA A 236 9.13 7.12 -12.29
N GLN A 237 10.23 6.41 -12.54
CA GLN A 237 11.21 6.77 -13.56
C GLN A 237 10.67 6.63 -14.99
N VAL A 238 9.66 5.75 -15.22
CA VAL A 238 9.02 5.57 -16.53
C VAL A 238 7.89 6.60 -16.66
N ARG A 239 8.20 7.77 -17.24
CA ARG A 239 7.27 8.89 -17.37
C ARG A 239 7.64 9.86 -18.49
N GLU A 240 6.63 10.54 -19.04
CA GLU A 240 6.76 11.51 -20.13
C GLU A 240 7.73 12.64 -19.83
N GLN A 241 7.75 13.16 -18.59
CA GLN A 241 8.61 14.27 -18.19
C GLN A 241 10.11 13.98 -18.32
N PHE A 242 10.47 12.70 -18.43
CA PHE A 242 11.85 12.25 -18.65
C PHE A 242 12.11 11.75 -20.08
N GLY A 243 11.15 11.89 -20.98
CA GLY A 243 11.22 11.27 -22.31
C GLY A 243 11.11 9.74 -22.24
N LEU A 244 10.59 9.21 -21.11
CA LEU A 244 10.43 7.80 -20.82
C LEU A 244 8.94 7.42 -20.74
N GLY A 245 8.10 8.09 -21.50
CA GLY A 245 6.70 7.77 -21.62
C GLY A 245 6.47 6.43 -22.34
N ILE A 246 5.44 5.72 -21.93
CA ILE A 246 5.00 4.46 -22.54
C ILE A 246 3.58 4.57 -23.11
N HIS A 247 3.18 5.75 -23.58
CA HIS A 247 1.82 5.99 -24.13
C HIS A 247 0.72 5.48 -23.20
N ILE A 248 0.80 5.88 -21.93
CA ILE A 248 -0.09 5.38 -20.88
C ILE A 248 -1.57 5.72 -21.14
N ASP A 249 -1.84 6.81 -21.88
CA ASP A 249 -3.19 7.19 -22.31
C ASP A 249 -3.82 6.10 -23.19
N GLU A 250 -3.10 5.62 -24.18
CA GLU A 250 -3.57 4.55 -25.09
C GLU A 250 -3.84 3.24 -24.34
N PHE A 251 -2.99 2.94 -23.35
CA PHE A 251 -3.21 1.80 -22.49
C PHE A 251 -4.53 1.93 -21.72
N PHE A 252 -4.77 3.06 -21.03
CA PHE A 252 -5.95 3.24 -20.21
C PHE A 252 -7.22 3.37 -21.04
N GLU A 253 -7.17 3.90 -22.24
CA GLU A 253 -8.29 3.87 -23.17
C GLU A 253 -8.73 2.43 -23.50
N LYS A 254 -7.78 1.49 -23.67
CA LYS A 254 -8.06 0.07 -23.89
C LYS A 254 -8.52 -0.60 -22.60
N ALA A 255 -7.80 -0.42 -21.51
CA ALA A 255 -8.09 -1.04 -20.21
C ALA A 255 -9.50 -0.68 -19.69
N ARG A 256 -9.90 0.59 -19.82
CA ARG A 256 -11.23 1.06 -19.38
C ARG A 256 -12.38 0.66 -20.31
N LYS A 257 -12.11 0.23 -21.54
CA LYS A 257 -13.14 -0.46 -22.35
C LYS A 257 -13.48 -1.84 -21.80
N VAL A 258 -12.51 -2.52 -21.17
CA VAL A 258 -12.69 -3.83 -20.54
C VAL A 258 -13.22 -3.67 -19.12
N GLN A 259 -12.60 -2.80 -18.32
CA GLN A 259 -12.96 -2.52 -16.93
C GLN A 259 -13.20 -1.01 -16.71
N PRO A 260 -14.40 -0.49 -17.00
CA PRO A 260 -14.68 0.96 -16.95
C PRO A 260 -14.49 1.60 -15.57
N TRP A 261 -14.65 0.82 -14.51
CA TRP A 261 -14.52 1.23 -13.11
C TRP A 261 -13.09 1.28 -12.58
N LEU A 262 -12.08 0.90 -13.39
CA LEU A 262 -10.69 0.76 -12.95
C LEU A 262 -10.10 2.11 -12.54
N ILE A 263 -9.77 2.26 -11.25
CA ILE A 263 -8.99 3.41 -10.76
C ILE A 263 -7.51 3.06 -10.74
N THR A 264 -6.66 4.08 -10.71
CA THR A 264 -5.22 3.91 -10.88
C THR A 264 -4.42 4.75 -9.90
N ALA A 265 -3.31 4.20 -9.42
CA ALA A 265 -2.22 4.93 -8.79
C ALA A 265 -1.03 4.86 -9.75
N ASP A 266 -0.82 5.90 -10.55
CA ASP A 266 0.30 5.93 -11.49
C ASP A 266 1.59 6.47 -10.87
N ARG A 267 1.49 7.09 -9.69
CA ARG A 267 2.60 7.72 -8.95
C ARG A 267 3.34 8.78 -9.78
N LEU A 268 2.63 9.44 -10.70
CA LEU A 268 3.14 10.48 -11.56
C LEU A 268 2.39 11.79 -11.31
N ALA A 269 3.05 12.76 -10.68
CA ALA A 269 2.46 14.06 -10.38
C ALA A 269 1.98 14.79 -11.65
N GLY A 270 0.70 15.20 -11.65
CA GLY A 270 0.10 15.98 -12.72
C GLY A 270 -0.41 15.17 -13.91
N THR A 271 -0.65 13.87 -13.75
CA THR A 271 -1.36 13.05 -14.74
C THR A 271 -2.80 12.77 -14.30
N VAL A 272 -3.69 12.57 -15.29
CA VAL A 272 -5.09 12.20 -15.04
C VAL A 272 -5.26 10.75 -14.56
N TYR A 273 -4.20 9.97 -14.58
CA TYR A 273 -4.15 8.57 -14.16
C TYR A 273 -3.58 8.38 -12.76
N GLU A 274 -3.15 9.45 -12.10
CA GLU A 274 -2.97 9.47 -10.66
C GLU A 274 -4.30 9.81 -9.99
N ASN A 275 -5.21 8.81 -9.93
CA ASN A 275 -6.56 9.00 -9.38
C ASN A 275 -6.54 9.24 -7.86
N TYR A 276 -5.46 8.86 -7.20
CA TYR A 276 -5.16 9.18 -5.81
C TYR A 276 -3.64 9.24 -5.60
N ILE A 277 -3.19 10.08 -4.69
CA ILE A 277 -1.76 10.21 -4.39
C ILE A 277 -1.32 9.15 -3.38
N THR A 278 -0.04 8.76 -3.45
CA THR A 278 0.51 7.63 -2.69
C THR A 278 1.77 8.02 -1.90
N PRO A 279 1.64 8.75 -0.76
CA PRO A 279 2.75 8.91 0.18
C PRO A 279 3.31 7.55 0.59
N GLU A 280 4.65 7.46 0.66
CA GLU A 280 5.33 6.21 1.00
C GLU A 280 6.09 6.36 2.30
N GLN A 281 5.95 5.36 3.21
CA GLN A 281 6.61 5.34 4.54
C GLN A 281 6.41 6.64 5.32
N ALA A 282 5.30 7.33 5.09
CA ALA A 282 5.02 8.62 5.64
C ALA A 282 3.54 8.75 6.02
N VAL A 283 3.29 9.36 7.17
CA VAL A 283 1.95 9.78 7.58
C VAL A 283 1.92 11.30 7.51
N PRO A 284 1.09 11.92 6.65
CA PRO A 284 0.94 13.37 6.57
C PRO A 284 0.65 14.00 7.93
N ASP A 285 1.14 15.23 8.18
CA ASP A 285 0.89 15.98 9.42
C ASP A 285 -0.36 16.89 9.34
N HIS A 286 -1.05 16.90 8.20
CA HIS A 286 -2.22 17.72 7.91
C HIS A 286 -3.29 16.93 7.16
N VAL A 287 -4.51 17.48 7.12
CA VAL A 287 -5.60 16.91 6.31
C VAL A 287 -5.31 17.12 4.83
N ILE A 288 -5.36 16.03 4.07
CA ILE A 288 -5.26 16.04 2.61
C ILE A 288 -6.66 15.88 2.03
N HIS A 289 -7.07 16.82 1.18
CA HIS A 289 -8.45 16.86 0.67
C HIS A 289 -8.66 16.06 -0.62
N VAL A 290 -7.58 15.71 -1.33
CA VAL A 290 -7.64 14.80 -2.48
C VAL A 290 -7.62 13.34 -2.01
N PRO A 291 -8.09 12.37 -2.82
CA PRO A 291 -7.95 10.96 -2.46
C PRO A 291 -6.47 10.57 -2.29
N TRP A 292 -6.15 9.82 -1.25
CA TRP A 292 -4.78 9.38 -0.99
C TRP A 292 -4.69 8.09 -0.19
N GLU A 293 -3.57 7.41 -0.32
CA GLU A 293 -3.24 6.17 0.37
C GLU A 293 -1.77 6.20 0.80
N SER A 294 -1.50 5.99 2.08
CA SER A 294 -0.13 5.80 2.53
C SER A 294 0.23 4.33 2.54
N CYS A 295 1.26 3.95 1.78
CA CYS A 295 1.83 2.61 1.85
C CYS A 295 2.99 2.58 2.86
N VAL A 296 2.83 1.75 3.89
CA VAL A 296 3.77 1.65 5.02
C VAL A 296 4.04 0.19 5.35
N THR A 297 5.30 -0.14 5.59
CA THR A 297 5.69 -1.49 6.02
C THR A 297 5.31 -1.74 7.48
N LEU A 298 4.83 -2.94 7.79
CA LEU A 298 4.63 -3.38 9.17
C LEU A 298 5.98 -3.50 9.89
N GLY A 299 6.99 -4.04 9.22
CA GLY A 299 8.39 -4.06 9.65
C GLY A 299 9.19 -2.88 9.09
N ASN A 300 10.47 -3.09 8.85
CA ASN A 300 11.38 -2.11 8.25
C ASN A 300 11.53 -2.28 6.73
N LYS A 301 11.23 -3.46 6.21
CA LYS A 301 11.43 -3.84 4.80
C LYS A 301 10.10 -4.18 4.12
N TRP A 302 10.07 -4.09 2.79
CA TRP A 302 8.88 -4.42 2.01
C TRP A 302 8.62 -5.93 1.92
N MET A 303 9.68 -6.72 1.78
CA MET A 303 9.62 -8.19 1.73
C MET A 303 9.85 -8.81 3.10
N TYR A 304 9.72 -10.13 3.16
CA TYR A 304 10.09 -10.91 4.33
C TYR A 304 11.60 -10.82 4.63
N GLN A 305 11.92 -10.58 5.89
CA GLN A 305 13.27 -10.71 6.43
C GLN A 305 13.22 -11.53 7.73
N HIS A 306 14.23 -12.38 7.93
CA HIS A 306 14.36 -13.11 9.19
C HIS A 306 14.68 -12.14 10.34
N ASN A 307 14.02 -12.33 11.49
CA ASN A 307 14.13 -11.44 12.65
C ASN A 307 13.73 -9.97 12.36
N GLU A 308 12.76 -9.77 11.47
CA GLU A 308 12.23 -8.43 11.16
C GLU A 308 11.65 -7.77 12.42
N PRO A 309 12.09 -6.56 12.79
CA PRO A 309 11.49 -5.81 13.88
C PRO A 309 10.16 -5.19 13.44
N TYR A 310 9.06 -5.80 13.83
CA TYR A 310 7.72 -5.30 13.53
C TYR A 310 7.27 -4.18 14.46
N LYS A 311 6.46 -3.26 13.95
CA LYS A 311 5.74 -2.26 14.74
C LYS A 311 4.77 -2.95 15.70
N SER A 312 4.54 -2.36 16.88
CA SER A 312 3.54 -2.88 17.80
C SER A 312 2.11 -2.65 17.28
N THR A 313 1.16 -3.41 17.80
CA THR A 313 -0.28 -3.21 17.50
C THR A 313 -0.72 -1.77 17.79
N ASP A 314 -0.28 -1.18 18.90
CA ASP A 314 -0.59 0.20 19.27
C ASP A 314 -0.06 1.21 18.28
N THR A 315 1.18 1.02 17.82
CA THR A 315 1.77 1.85 16.77
C THR A 315 0.95 1.79 15.48
N VAL A 316 0.50 0.59 15.09
CA VAL A 316 -0.31 0.39 13.87
C VAL A 316 -1.68 1.04 14.01
N ILE A 317 -2.34 0.92 15.18
CA ILE A 317 -3.63 1.57 15.44
C ILE A 317 -3.47 3.10 15.39
N LYS A 318 -2.49 3.66 16.10
CA LYS A 318 -2.22 5.12 16.07
C LYS A 318 -1.96 5.61 14.66
N MET A 319 -1.18 4.88 13.87
CA MET A 319 -0.90 5.20 12.47
C MET A 319 -2.16 5.14 11.59
N LEU A 320 -3.02 4.12 11.77
CA LEU A 320 -4.32 4.05 11.07
C LEU A 320 -5.19 5.27 11.41
N LEU A 321 -5.27 5.65 12.68
CA LEU A 321 -6.02 6.82 13.12
C LEU A 321 -5.49 8.11 12.49
N GLN A 322 -4.19 8.32 12.50
CA GLN A 322 -3.55 9.48 11.88
C GLN A 322 -3.83 9.56 10.36
N VAL A 323 -3.77 8.42 9.66
CA VAL A 323 -4.07 8.37 8.23
C VAL A 323 -5.55 8.67 7.97
N VAL A 324 -6.45 7.99 8.67
CA VAL A 324 -7.90 8.08 8.41
C VAL A 324 -8.47 9.44 8.81
N SER A 325 -8.03 9.99 9.93
CA SER A 325 -8.45 11.33 10.38
C SER A 325 -7.99 12.45 9.44
N ARG A 326 -6.91 12.20 8.67
CA ARG A 326 -6.38 13.13 7.67
C ARG A 326 -6.90 12.85 6.25
N GLY A 327 -7.87 11.93 6.12
CA GLY A 327 -8.64 11.69 4.91
C GLY A 327 -8.15 10.56 4.00
N GLY A 328 -7.12 9.80 4.43
CA GLY A 328 -6.48 8.75 3.64
C GLY A 328 -6.93 7.34 3.94
N ASN A 329 -6.32 6.41 3.18
CA ASN A 329 -6.32 4.98 3.43
C ASN A 329 -4.92 4.54 3.85
N LEU A 330 -4.83 3.56 4.74
CA LEU A 330 -3.58 2.92 5.11
C LEU A 330 -3.41 1.62 4.32
N ALA A 331 -2.37 1.53 3.50
CA ALA A 331 -1.92 0.29 2.90
C ALA A 331 -0.76 -0.29 3.73
N LEU A 332 -1.09 -1.24 4.60
CA LEU A 332 -0.14 -1.85 5.51
C LEU A 332 0.51 -3.06 4.86
N ASN A 333 1.83 -3.00 4.66
CA ASN A 333 2.56 -4.03 3.94
C ASN A 333 3.13 -5.12 4.84
N VAL A 334 2.92 -6.36 4.43
CA VAL A 334 3.52 -7.56 5.01
C VAL A 334 4.19 -8.39 3.92
N GLY A 335 5.46 -8.73 4.08
CA GLY A 335 6.15 -9.67 3.21
C GLY A 335 5.89 -11.12 3.62
N PRO A 336 5.27 -11.96 2.76
CA PRO A 336 5.18 -13.39 3.00
C PRO A 336 6.55 -14.08 3.06
N GLN A 337 6.64 -15.13 3.86
CA GLN A 337 7.82 -15.99 3.95
C GLN A 337 8.10 -16.73 2.63
N PRO A 338 9.33 -17.14 2.37
CA PRO A 338 9.69 -17.87 1.14
C PRO A 338 8.86 -19.12 0.87
N ASP A 339 8.35 -19.75 1.93
CA ASP A 339 7.50 -20.94 1.85
C ASP A 339 6.02 -20.64 1.54
N GLY A 340 5.64 -19.35 1.47
CA GLY A 340 4.28 -18.90 1.19
C GLY A 340 3.39 -18.75 2.43
N GLN A 341 3.95 -18.73 3.64
CA GLN A 341 3.20 -18.40 4.84
C GLN A 341 3.36 -16.92 5.22
N LEU A 342 2.40 -16.39 5.98
CA LEU A 342 2.57 -15.09 6.64
C LEU A 342 3.40 -15.27 7.92
N PRO A 343 4.31 -14.33 8.24
CA PRO A 343 5.05 -14.37 9.49
C PRO A 343 4.13 -14.35 10.70
N LEU A 344 4.38 -15.22 11.68
CA LEU A 344 3.51 -15.37 12.85
C LEU A 344 3.42 -14.10 13.68
N GLU A 345 4.53 -13.41 13.87
CA GLU A 345 4.60 -12.14 14.59
C GLU A 345 3.74 -11.07 13.91
N ALA A 346 3.86 -10.93 12.59
CA ALA A 346 3.02 -10.04 11.80
C ALA A 346 1.53 -10.39 11.97
N MET A 347 1.18 -11.67 11.87
CA MET A 347 -0.21 -12.13 12.06
C MET A 347 -0.75 -11.78 13.46
N ASN A 348 0.05 -11.89 14.51
CA ASN A 348 -0.39 -11.56 15.86
C ASN A 348 -0.68 -10.05 16.02
N ILE A 349 0.16 -9.21 15.46
CA ILE A 349 -0.05 -7.75 15.44
C ILE A 349 -1.32 -7.39 14.68
N LEU A 350 -1.54 -7.99 13.52
CA LEU A 350 -2.72 -7.74 12.69
C LEU A 350 -4.01 -8.28 13.34
N ARG A 351 -3.95 -9.36 14.13
CA ARG A 351 -5.08 -9.79 14.95
C ARG A 351 -5.43 -8.76 16.02
N GLY A 352 -4.44 -8.20 16.70
CA GLY A 352 -4.67 -7.12 17.66
C GLY A 352 -5.33 -5.90 17.02
N LEU A 353 -4.90 -5.51 15.81
CA LEU A 353 -5.57 -4.48 15.01
C LEU A 353 -7.02 -4.89 14.68
N GLY A 354 -7.22 -6.13 14.24
CA GLY A 354 -8.54 -6.66 13.92
C GLY A 354 -9.49 -6.66 15.13
N ASP A 355 -9.01 -7.04 16.29
CA ASP A 355 -9.80 -7.04 17.53
C ASP A 355 -10.19 -5.61 17.93
N TRP A 356 -9.30 -4.64 17.79
CA TRP A 356 -9.62 -3.23 17.99
C TRP A 356 -10.66 -2.72 16.98
N LEU A 357 -10.55 -3.11 15.70
CA LEU A 357 -11.47 -2.71 14.62
C LEU A 357 -12.87 -3.32 14.77
N LYS A 358 -13.02 -4.49 15.37
CA LYS A 358 -14.34 -5.07 15.67
C LYS A 358 -15.18 -4.17 16.58
N VAL A 359 -14.52 -3.44 17.47
CA VAL A 359 -15.18 -2.49 18.40
C VAL A 359 -15.31 -1.09 17.76
N ASN A 360 -14.26 -0.61 17.11
CA ASN A 360 -14.14 0.80 16.70
C ASN A 360 -14.33 1.04 15.20
N GLY A 361 -14.57 0.00 14.42
CA GLY A 361 -14.59 0.09 12.95
C GLY A 361 -15.65 1.01 12.36
N GLU A 362 -16.77 1.26 13.06
CA GLU A 362 -17.78 2.20 12.59
C GLU A 362 -17.27 3.64 12.50
N ALA A 363 -16.30 4.00 13.38
CA ALA A 363 -15.63 5.29 13.38
C ALA A 363 -14.49 5.39 12.34
N ILE A 364 -14.18 4.29 11.65
CA ILE A 364 -13.11 4.18 10.67
C ILE A 364 -13.70 4.11 9.24
N TYR A 365 -14.47 3.05 8.94
CA TYR A 365 -14.92 2.76 7.58
C TYR A 365 -16.04 3.68 7.10
N GLY A 366 -15.91 4.16 5.86
CA GLY A 366 -16.90 5.08 5.26
C GLY A 366 -16.87 6.49 5.85
N THR A 367 -15.84 6.83 6.62
CA THR A 367 -15.71 8.16 7.23
C THR A 367 -14.94 9.14 6.35
N ARG A 368 -14.96 10.41 6.72
CA ARG A 368 -14.20 11.51 6.10
C ARG A 368 -13.46 12.29 7.17
N ALA A 369 -12.42 13.01 6.78
CA ALA A 369 -11.72 13.96 7.64
C ALA A 369 -12.65 15.11 8.08
N THR A 370 -12.23 15.81 9.11
CA THR A 370 -12.89 17.03 9.64
C THR A 370 -11.91 18.20 9.64
N ASP A 371 -12.45 19.41 9.75
CA ASP A 371 -11.64 20.63 9.89
C ASP A 371 -11.34 20.96 11.36
N LEU A 372 -11.73 20.09 12.31
CA LEU A 372 -11.42 20.27 13.73
C LEU A 372 -9.91 20.14 13.98
N PRO A 373 -9.37 20.96 14.90
CA PRO A 373 -7.97 20.85 15.29
C PRO A 373 -7.65 19.45 15.83
N GLN A 374 -6.59 18.84 15.30
CA GLN A 374 -6.14 17.52 15.69
C GLN A 374 -4.76 17.58 16.35
N THR A 375 -4.50 16.65 17.25
CA THR A 375 -3.17 16.40 17.85
C THR A 375 -2.82 14.93 17.71
N ASP A 376 -1.63 14.53 18.16
CA ASP A 376 -1.24 13.11 18.16
C ASP A 376 -2.06 12.28 19.17
N HIS A 377 -2.75 12.93 20.12
CA HIS A 377 -3.58 12.27 21.13
C HIS A 377 -5.08 12.47 20.94
N LEU A 378 -5.48 13.33 20.00
CA LEU A 378 -6.89 13.62 19.73
C LEU A 378 -7.10 13.81 18.24
N MET A 379 -7.84 12.91 17.65
CA MET A 379 -8.13 12.87 16.22
C MET A 379 -9.64 12.74 15.97
N TYR A 380 -10.09 13.16 14.79
CA TYR A 380 -11.50 13.15 14.46
C TYR A 380 -11.78 12.55 13.09
N THR A 381 -12.93 11.88 12.96
CA THR A 381 -13.56 11.51 11.70
C THR A 381 -15.04 11.85 11.73
N LYS A 382 -15.69 11.92 10.57
CA LYS A 382 -17.14 12.13 10.46
C LYS A 382 -17.76 11.16 9.46
N LYS A 383 -19.02 10.77 9.73
CA LYS A 383 -19.86 9.99 8.82
C LYS A 383 -21.27 10.58 8.81
N GLY A 384 -21.65 11.25 7.70
CA GLY A 384 -22.85 12.08 7.70
C GLY A 384 -22.76 13.16 8.78
N ASP A 385 -23.77 13.20 9.66
CA ASP A 385 -23.84 14.16 10.77
C ASP A 385 -23.13 13.68 12.04
N THR A 386 -22.74 12.41 12.11
CA THR A 386 -22.03 11.83 13.26
C THR A 386 -20.55 12.21 13.22
N LEU A 387 -20.06 12.73 14.33
CA LEU A 387 -18.66 13.01 14.58
C LEU A 387 -18.09 11.91 15.49
N TYR A 388 -16.91 11.42 15.17
CA TYR A 388 -16.15 10.51 16.02
C TYR A 388 -14.89 11.20 16.50
N ALA A 389 -14.58 11.07 17.80
CA ALA A 389 -13.33 11.53 18.39
C ALA A 389 -12.53 10.32 18.91
N PHE A 390 -11.24 10.31 18.63
CA PHE A 390 -10.31 9.27 19.12
C PHE A 390 -9.35 9.89 20.11
N ILE A 391 -9.19 9.24 21.25
CA ILE A 391 -8.20 9.61 22.26
C ILE A 391 -7.18 8.49 22.33
N THR A 392 -5.90 8.85 22.24
CA THR A 392 -4.74 7.96 22.46
C THR A 392 -3.94 8.45 23.64
N VAL A 393 -3.25 7.54 24.32
CA VAL A 393 -2.30 7.84 25.39
C VAL A 393 -0.91 7.35 25.00
N ASP A 394 0.13 7.93 25.59
CA ASP A 394 1.49 7.46 25.38
C ASP A 394 1.77 6.16 26.12
N GLU A 395 2.84 5.49 25.72
CA GLU A 395 3.30 4.29 26.41
C GLU A 395 3.68 4.62 27.85
N GLY A 396 3.08 3.91 28.79
CA GLY A 396 3.27 4.13 30.23
C GLY A 396 2.30 5.11 30.88
N ASP A 397 1.55 5.90 30.09
CA ASP A 397 0.48 6.75 30.59
C ASP A 397 -0.83 5.97 30.70
N VAL A 398 -1.77 6.52 31.45
CA VAL A 398 -3.09 5.92 31.65
C VAL A 398 -4.20 6.92 31.43
N LEU A 399 -5.38 6.43 31.05
CA LEU A 399 -6.56 7.26 30.89
C LEU A 399 -6.99 7.89 32.20
N PRO A 400 -7.26 9.21 32.23
CA PRO A 400 -7.78 9.91 33.42
C PRO A 400 -9.26 9.59 33.64
N GLU A 401 -9.83 10.04 34.77
CA GLU A 401 -11.28 9.93 35.04
C GLU A 401 -12.12 10.74 34.03
N THR A 402 -11.58 11.85 33.55
CA THR A 402 -12.27 12.78 32.65
C THR A 402 -11.34 13.19 31.53
N VAL A 403 -11.87 13.20 30.29
CA VAL A 403 -11.17 13.67 29.12
C VAL A 403 -11.86 14.89 28.52
N LEU A 404 -11.07 15.81 27.98
CA LEU A 404 -11.58 16.97 27.25
C LEU A 404 -11.58 16.67 25.74
N ILE A 405 -12.76 16.84 25.11
CA ILE A 405 -12.91 16.74 23.65
C ILE A 405 -13.25 18.14 23.14
N PRO A 406 -12.29 18.89 22.57
CA PRO A 406 -12.57 20.17 21.92
C PRO A 406 -13.58 19.98 20.78
N CYS A 407 -14.75 20.57 20.93
CA CYS A 407 -15.82 20.51 19.96
C CYS A 407 -16.69 21.77 20.11
N ASP A 408 -16.92 22.48 19.03
CA ASP A 408 -17.76 23.69 18.97
C ASP A 408 -19.22 23.39 18.61
N LYS A 409 -19.53 22.12 18.33
CA LYS A 409 -20.88 21.68 17.98
C LYS A 409 -21.69 21.33 19.21
N LYS A 410 -22.99 21.59 19.14
CA LYS A 410 -23.93 21.08 20.14
C LYS A 410 -24.05 19.57 20.00
N VAL A 411 -23.75 18.87 21.06
CA VAL A 411 -23.81 17.42 21.17
C VAL A 411 -24.94 17.04 22.12
N LYS A 412 -25.82 16.14 21.67
CA LYS A 412 -26.95 15.67 22.48
C LYS A 412 -26.58 14.46 23.32
N GLN A 413 -25.67 13.63 22.82
CA GLN A 413 -25.26 12.38 23.44
C GLN A 413 -23.83 12.05 23.04
N ILE A 414 -23.07 11.46 23.97
CA ILE A 414 -21.76 10.89 23.73
C ILE A 414 -21.82 9.41 24.07
N ARG A 415 -21.31 8.56 23.18
CA ARG A 415 -21.16 7.13 23.38
C ARG A 415 -19.68 6.75 23.20
N CYS A 416 -19.09 6.05 24.16
CA CYS A 416 -17.81 5.36 23.93
C CYS A 416 -18.11 4.06 23.19
N LEU A 417 -17.42 3.79 22.08
CA LEU A 417 -17.66 2.58 21.29
C LEU A 417 -17.29 1.29 22.04
N ALA A 418 -16.40 1.39 23.02
CA ALA A 418 -16.04 0.28 23.91
C ALA A 418 -16.99 0.10 25.11
N ALA A 419 -18.05 0.93 25.24
CA ALA A 419 -18.99 0.89 26.36
C ALA A 419 -20.44 0.82 25.86
N GLU A 420 -21.28 0.07 26.55
CA GLU A 420 -22.68 -0.14 26.12
C GLU A 420 -23.61 1.07 26.37
N GLN A 421 -23.22 1.99 27.25
CA GLN A 421 -24.10 3.09 27.66
C GLN A 421 -23.57 4.49 27.31
N PRO A 422 -24.48 5.48 27.11
CA PRO A 422 -24.09 6.87 26.96
C PRO A 422 -23.28 7.38 28.14
N LEU A 423 -22.31 8.27 27.86
CA LEU A 423 -21.46 8.87 28.85
C LEU A 423 -22.02 10.20 29.35
N ALA A 424 -21.76 10.48 30.65
CA ALA A 424 -21.99 11.80 31.21
C ALA A 424 -20.95 12.79 30.69
N PHE A 425 -21.38 13.98 30.32
CA PHE A 425 -20.51 15.06 29.87
C PHE A 425 -21.06 16.43 30.32
N THR A 426 -20.18 17.40 30.35
CA THR A 426 -20.52 18.82 30.57
C THR A 426 -19.92 19.67 29.46
N GLU A 427 -20.69 20.63 28.95
CA GLU A 427 -20.17 21.64 28.02
C GLU A 427 -19.33 22.67 28.81
N THR A 428 -18.18 23.01 28.26
CA THR A 428 -17.26 24.02 28.80
C THR A 428 -16.79 24.95 27.67
N ASP A 429 -16.18 26.07 28.01
CA ASP A 429 -15.59 26.99 27.01
C ASP A 429 -14.48 26.33 26.17
N ALA A 430 -13.87 25.25 26.64
CA ALA A 430 -12.80 24.52 25.98
C ALA A 430 -13.29 23.30 25.18
N GLY A 431 -14.60 22.96 25.26
CA GLY A 431 -15.20 21.79 24.60
C GLY A 431 -16.01 20.94 25.58
N LEU A 432 -16.09 19.66 25.31
CA LEU A 432 -16.87 18.68 26.07
C LEU A 432 -15.99 17.97 27.09
N SER A 433 -16.27 18.14 28.36
CA SER A 433 -15.64 17.39 29.47
C SER A 433 -16.42 16.09 29.68
N VAL A 434 -15.83 14.97 29.29
CA VAL A 434 -16.46 13.64 29.27
C VAL A 434 -15.92 12.78 30.40
N ARG A 435 -16.80 12.25 31.22
CA ARG A 435 -16.43 11.27 32.25
C ARG A 435 -16.32 9.89 31.64
N LEU A 436 -15.15 9.26 31.78
CA LEU A 436 -14.91 7.91 31.29
C LEU A 436 -15.59 6.84 32.16
N PRO A 437 -15.96 5.68 31.57
CA PRO A 437 -16.38 4.52 32.34
C PRO A 437 -15.26 4.07 33.31
N ASP A 438 -15.64 3.67 34.54
CA ASP A 438 -14.68 3.25 35.56
C ASP A 438 -13.75 2.10 35.06
N ALA A 439 -14.24 1.25 34.17
CA ALA A 439 -13.47 0.17 33.55
C ALA A 439 -12.32 0.65 32.65
N LEU A 440 -12.36 1.89 32.14
CA LEU A 440 -11.33 2.48 31.30
C LEU A 440 -10.36 3.37 32.10
N VAL A 441 -10.79 3.93 33.24
CA VAL A 441 -9.94 4.79 34.07
C VAL A 441 -8.74 4.01 34.58
N GLY A 442 -7.56 4.59 34.45
CA GLY A 442 -6.30 3.94 34.86
C GLY A 442 -5.80 2.84 33.92
N THR A 443 -6.44 2.63 32.77
CA THR A 443 -5.96 1.72 31.72
C THR A 443 -5.13 2.46 30.68
N ASN A 444 -4.34 1.71 29.90
CA ASN A 444 -3.59 2.20 28.74
C ASN A 444 -4.06 1.46 27.48
N PRO A 445 -5.22 1.81 26.89
CA PRO A 445 -5.65 1.24 25.62
C PRO A 445 -4.90 1.89 24.46
N SER A 446 -4.74 1.18 23.33
CA SER A 446 -4.15 1.71 22.09
C SER A 446 -4.84 3.00 21.64
N ALA A 447 -6.17 3.01 21.67
CA ALA A 447 -7.03 4.17 21.46
C ALA A 447 -8.47 3.86 21.88
N ILE A 448 -9.21 4.88 22.31
CA ILE A 448 -10.65 4.82 22.52
C ILE A 448 -11.37 5.76 21.57
N ALA A 449 -12.51 5.32 21.06
CA ALA A 449 -13.35 6.10 20.14
C ALA A 449 -14.66 6.52 20.80
N PHE A 450 -15.06 7.76 20.56
CA PHE A 450 -16.30 8.34 21.00
C PHE A 450 -17.15 8.74 19.79
N GLU A 451 -18.41 8.41 19.85
CA GLU A 451 -19.43 8.91 18.94
C GLU A 451 -20.14 10.12 19.58
N LEU A 452 -20.21 11.20 18.82
CA LEU A 452 -20.82 12.47 19.22
C LEU A 452 -22.05 12.71 18.33
N LEU A 453 -23.25 12.66 18.90
CA LEU A 453 -24.55 12.72 18.20
C LEU A 453 -25.25 14.05 18.44
#